data_675165bcfea87caff2850d0ff7c3a87b
#
_entry.id   675165bcfea87caff2850d0ff7c3a87b
#
_cell.length_a   1.000
_cell.length_b   1.000
_cell.length_c   1.000
_cell.angle_alpha   90.00
_cell.angle_beta   90.00
_cell.angle_gamma   90.00
#
_symmetry.space_group_name_H-M   'P 1'
#
loop_
_entity.id
_entity.type
_entity.pdbx_description
1 polymer ?
#
loop_
_entity_poly.entity_id
_entity_poly.type
_entity_poly.pdbx_seq_one_letter_code
_entity_poly.pdbx_strand_id
1 'polypeptide(L)'
;MALAQKMARNAGEMAAPLPLPERLALLTRLLYTMRSDVMVAEKKQWAQELFAAAQQLPHTTPAEMEARNTALATAAARLAVYDAEKALALLDGLPPSEGQRGDQPDARTMAARLLFAGYMQHHPGGAGVLMDHARRWSTDGGFPYGASAAILTRLRGDEDASEQFFRQVLTIFSKGDEGLYGTAEFAGLLQQAVSMEAILADTAEEAGRAISAELSRQVADEQQELAPLQEAMMLAALNNLRVSAPKAYAQLLLTSPALAQLKAPQVAAPQEPPLDATLETAFHELGETIRLHRGPEATRASVVSSIRLVNARYSKGACAECAAPDAQSAALVSLAAYAMPTAIAAQLNAIEDPFWRAYFLAIAAQQVGQPTRVADPAARKLPGKEEPEPE
;
A
#
# COMPACT_ATOMS: atom_id res chain seq x y z
N MET A 1 16.59 18.12 7.28
CA MET A 1 16.91 16.70 7.50
C MET A 1 17.20 16.40 8.98
N ALA A 2 18.20 16.97 9.64
CA ALA A 2 18.55 16.68 11.05
C ALA A 2 17.38 16.82 12.06
N LEU A 3 16.56 17.86 11.92
CA LEU A 3 15.36 18.04 12.74
C LEU A 3 14.35 16.91 12.57
N ALA A 4 14.08 16.52 11.32
CA ALA A 4 13.18 15.41 11.02
C ALA A 4 13.66 14.09 11.65
N GLN A 5 14.96 13.79 11.54
CA GLN A 5 15.56 12.63 12.18
C GLN A 5 15.44 12.67 13.70
N LYS A 6 15.66 13.83 14.32
CA LYS A 6 15.47 14.01 15.77
C LYS A 6 14.02 13.75 16.19
N MET A 7 13.06 14.29 15.45
CA MET A 7 11.62 14.07 15.72
C MET A 7 11.24 12.59 15.59
N ALA A 8 11.73 11.91 14.55
CA ALA A 8 11.47 10.49 14.34
C ALA A 8 12.10 9.61 15.43
N ARG A 9 13.34 9.92 15.89
CA ARG A 9 13.96 9.22 17.03
C ARG A 9 13.16 9.41 18.31
N ASN A 10 12.78 10.64 18.63
CA ASN A 10 11.96 10.91 19.81
C ASN A 10 10.63 10.11 19.76
N ALA A 11 9.98 10.06 18.60
CA ALA A 11 8.78 9.26 18.44
C ALA A 11 9.06 7.75 18.61
N GLY A 12 10.19 7.25 18.09
CA GLY A 12 10.61 5.86 18.23
C GLY A 12 10.89 5.46 19.69
N GLU A 13 11.57 6.33 20.45
CA GLU A 13 11.84 6.11 21.89
C GLU A 13 10.53 6.02 22.72
N MET A 14 9.48 6.68 22.27
CA MET A 14 8.16 6.61 22.90
C MET A 14 7.37 5.34 22.57
N ALA A 15 7.81 4.52 21.62
CA ALA A 15 7.07 3.33 21.20
C ALA A 15 7.10 2.20 22.24
N ALA A 16 8.25 1.98 22.88
CA ALA A 16 8.47 0.84 23.78
C ALA A 16 7.49 0.74 24.96
N PRO A 17 7.12 1.82 25.66
CA PRO A 17 6.19 1.77 26.79
C PRO A 17 4.70 1.73 26.39
N LEU A 18 4.37 1.85 25.09
CA LEU A 18 3.00 1.88 24.64
C LEU A 18 2.33 0.50 24.70
N PRO A 19 1.00 0.43 24.89
CA PRO A 19 0.21 -0.77 24.66
C PRO A 19 0.43 -1.37 23.26
N LEU A 20 0.24 -2.68 23.14
CA LEU A 20 0.59 -3.41 21.92
C LEU A 20 -0.03 -2.85 20.63
N PRO A 21 -1.35 -2.54 20.56
CA PRO A 21 -1.96 -1.98 19.35
C PRO A 21 -1.37 -0.64 18.95
N GLU A 22 -1.16 0.24 19.93
CA GLU A 22 -0.59 1.57 19.73
C GLU A 22 0.89 1.48 19.28
N ARG A 23 1.63 0.55 19.86
CA ARG A 23 3.02 0.27 19.46
C ARG A 23 3.10 -0.17 18.01
N LEU A 24 2.26 -1.12 17.59
CA LEU A 24 2.20 -1.59 16.21
C LEU A 24 1.88 -0.45 15.23
N ALA A 25 0.88 0.38 15.54
CA ALA A 25 0.50 1.52 14.72
C ALA A 25 1.64 2.55 14.60
N LEU A 26 2.29 2.90 15.71
CA LEU A 26 3.39 3.86 15.72
C LEU A 26 4.62 3.34 14.98
N LEU A 27 5.05 2.10 15.22
CA LEU A 27 6.19 1.50 14.53
C LEU A 27 5.94 1.41 13.01
N THR A 28 4.73 1.02 12.61
CA THR A 28 4.32 1.05 11.21
C THR A 28 4.45 2.45 10.63
N ARG A 29 3.95 3.46 11.33
CA ARG A 29 4.04 4.86 10.90
C ARG A 29 5.49 5.34 10.76
N LEU A 30 6.35 5.00 11.70
CA LEU A 30 7.76 5.40 11.69
C LEU A 30 8.52 4.86 10.48
N LEU A 31 8.18 3.66 10.00
CA LEU A 31 8.78 3.07 8.80
C LEU A 31 8.45 3.84 7.52
N TYR A 32 7.35 4.60 7.51
CA TYR A 32 6.97 5.50 6.41
C TYR A 32 7.54 6.91 6.52
N THR A 33 8.18 7.26 7.67
CA THR A 33 8.83 8.56 7.79
C THR A 33 10.07 8.62 6.93
N MET A 34 10.23 9.67 6.14
CA MET A 34 11.40 9.88 5.28
C MET A 34 11.66 8.76 4.24
N ARG A 35 12.61 8.98 3.37
CA ARG A 35 13.06 8.02 2.36
C ARG A 35 13.71 6.80 3.02
N SER A 36 13.68 5.66 2.33
CA SER A 36 14.22 4.40 2.84
C SER A 36 15.72 4.44 3.12
N ASP A 37 16.46 5.28 2.40
CA ASP A 37 17.90 5.47 2.54
C ASP A 37 18.31 6.37 3.73
N VAL A 38 17.34 6.93 4.44
CA VAL A 38 17.56 7.79 5.60
C VAL A 38 17.21 7.04 6.89
N MET A 39 18.07 7.09 7.90
CA MET A 39 17.91 6.40 9.19
C MET A 39 17.78 4.87 9.02
N VAL A 40 18.61 4.29 8.17
CA VAL A 40 18.54 2.86 7.83
C VAL A 40 18.65 1.97 9.07
N ALA A 41 19.58 2.28 9.98
CA ALA A 41 19.79 1.49 11.18
C ALA A 41 18.57 1.53 12.12
N GLU A 42 18.03 2.73 12.38
CA GLU A 42 16.85 2.91 13.21
C GLU A 42 15.62 2.25 12.59
N LYS A 43 15.43 2.40 11.29
CA LYS A 43 14.31 1.78 10.58
C LYS A 43 14.41 0.26 10.55
N LYS A 44 15.61 -0.29 10.37
CA LYS A 44 15.83 -1.74 10.51
C LYS A 44 15.44 -2.21 11.91
N GLN A 45 15.84 -1.49 12.95
CA GLN A 45 15.45 -1.78 14.32
C GLN A 45 13.93 -1.69 14.51
N TRP A 46 13.29 -0.61 14.07
CA TRP A 46 11.82 -0.47 14.16
C TRP A 46 11.06 -1.57 13.40
N ALA A 47 11.56 -2.01 12.25
CA ALA A 47 10.96 -3.13 11.52
C ALA A 47 11.08 -4.45 12.30
N GLN A 48 12.21 -4.69 12.96
CA GLN A 48 12.41 -5.85 13.85
C GLN A 48 11.51 -5.78 15.09
N GLU A 49 11.39 -4.60 15.70
CA GLU A 49 10.50 -4.36 16.84
C GLU A 49 9.02 -4.53 16.45
N LEU A 50 8.64 -4.07 15.26
CA LEU A 50 7.30 -4.27 14.70
C LEU A 50 6.99 -5.77 14.57
N PHE A 51 7.92 -6.56 14.04
CA PHE A 51 7.76 -8.00 13.93
C PHE A 51 7.64 -8.67 15.31
N ALA A 52 8.52 -8.31 16.26
CA ALA A 52 8.47 -8.82 17.62
C ALA A 52 7.18 -8.44 18.36
N ALA A 53 6.66 -7.24 18.12
CA ALA A 53 5.37 -6.80 18.65
C ALA A 53 4.21 -7.60 18.03
N ALA A 54 4.22 -7.82 16.71
CA ALA A 54 3.20 -8.62 16.03
C ALA A 54 3.16 -10.08 16.53
N GLN A 55 4.31 -10.64 16.94
CA GLN A 55 4.36 -11.97 17.55
C GLN A 55 3.60 -12.08 18.88
N GLN A 56 3.39 -10.96 19.58
CA GLN A 56 2.69 -10.90 20.87
C GLN A 56 1.16 -10.79 20.70
N LEU A 57 0.65 -10.62 19.46
CA LEU A 57 -0.79 -10.58 19.22
C LEU A 57 -1.47 -11.90 19.60
N PRO A 58 -2.71 -11.84 20.11
CA PRO A 58 -3.52 -13.03 20.38
C PRO A 58 -3.65 -13.91 19.14
N HIS A 59 -3.78 -15.23 19.38
CA HIS A 59 -3.88 -16.24 18.31
C HIS A 59 -4.72 -17.45 18.76
N THR A 60 -5.70 -17.21 19.59
CA THR A 60 -6.57 -18.25 20.16
C THR A 60 -7.79 -18.53 19.31
N THR A 61 -8.25 -17.55 18.55
CA THR A 61 -9.37 -17.67 17.61
C THR A 61 -8.90 -17.57 16.16
N PRO A 62 -9.65 -18.13 15.17
CA PRO A 62 -9.29 -17.98 13.75
C PRO A 62 -9.12 -16.52 13.32
N ALA A 63 -9.98 -15.61 13.79
CA ALA A 63 -9.89 -14.19 13.48
C ALA A 63 -8.62 -13.53 14.07
N GLU A 64 -8.24 -13.90 15.31
CA GLU A 64 -7.00 -13.43 15.93
C GLU A 64 -5.76 -13.98 15.21
N MET A 65 -5.79 -15.27 14.80
CA MET A 65 -4.71 -15.87 14.01
C MET A 65 -4.52 -15.14 12.69
N GLU A 66 -5.60 -14.84 11.97
CA GLU A 66 -5.55 -14.10 10.70
C GLU A 66 -5.00 -12.69 10.90
N ALA A 67 -5.50 -11.96 11.89
CA ALA A 67 -5.01 -10.62 12.23
C ALA A 67 -3.51 -10.64 12.59
N ARG A 68 -3.07 -11.63 13.37
CA ARG A 68 -1.67 -11.83 13.72
C ARG A 68 -0.81 -12.15 12.49
N ASN A 69 -1.25 -13.07 11.63
CA ASN A 69 -0.52 -13.42 10.41
C ASN A 69 -0.39 -12.24 9.46
N THR A 70 -1.45 -11.44 9.31
CA THR A 70 -1.43 -10.19 8.54
C THR A 70 -0.44 -9.19 9.10
N ALA A 71 -0.39 -9.01 10.42
CA ALA A 71 0.56 -8.11 11.08
C ALA A 71 2.02 -8.60 10.90
N LEU A 72 2.26 -9.90 11.07
CA LEU A 72 3.58 -10.52 10.88
C LEU A 72 4.06 -10.41 9.43
N ALA A 73 3.18 -10.70 8.46
CA ALA A 73 3.49 -10.59 7.04
C ALA A 73 3.80 -9.14 6.65
N THR A 74 3.02 -8.19 7.17
CA THR A 74 3.27 -6.75 6.97
C THR A 74 4.62 -6.33 7.55
N ALA A 75 4.94 -6.77 8.76
CA ALA A 75 6.23 -6.46 9.40
C ALA A 75 7.41 -7.07 8.63
N ALA A 76 7.30 -8.31 8.17
CA ALA A 76 8.30 -8.95 7.32
C ALA A 76 8.51 -8.18 6.01
N ALA A 77 7.43 -7.78 5.34
CA ALA A 77 7.50 -6.99 4.12
C ALA A 77 8.20 -5.63 4.33
N ARG A 78 8.00 -4.99 5.49
CA ARG A 78 8.70 -3.74 5.84
C ARG A 78 10.18 -3.97 6.12
N LEU A 79 10.52 -5.09 6.74
CA LEU A 79 11.92 -5.45 6.97
C LEU A 79 12.68 -5.70 5.67
N ALA A 80 12.01 -6.15 4.60
CA ALA A 80 12.62 -6.49 3.33
C ALA A 80 13.45 -5.33 2.70
N VAL A 81 13.07 -4.09 2.97
CA VAL A 81 13.80 -2.89 2.50
C VAL A 81 15.18 -2.77 3.16
N TYR A 82 15.37 -3.36 4.34
CA TYR A 82 16.58 -3.21 5.17
C TYR A 82 17.34 -4.51 5.36
N ASP A 83 16.63 -5.64 5.29
CA ASP A 83 17.18 -6.99 5.50
C ASP A 83 16.29 -8.01 4.77
N ALA A 84 16.48 -8.08 3.46
CA ALA A 84 15.60 -8.83 2.57
C ALA A 84 15.66 -10.36 2.83
N GLU A 85 16.85 -10.90 3.13
CA GLU A 85 17.00 -12.34 3.40
C GLU A 85 16.28 -12.74 4.69
N LYS A 86 16.45 -11.92 5.76
CA LYS A 86 15.75 -12.17 7.01
C LYS A 86 14.24 -12.03 6.86
N ALA A 87 13.78 -11.04 6.09
CA ALA A 87 12.36 -10.83 5.81
C ALA A 87 11.75 -12.03 5.08
N LEU A 88 12.48 -12.56 4.09
CA LEU A 88 12.06 -13.74 3.31
C LEU A 88 11.94 -14.98 4.22
N ALA A 89 12.94 -15.22 5.06
CA ALA A 89 12.91 -16.32 6.03
C ALA A 89 11.76 -16.19 7.04
N LEU A 90 11.45 -14.97 7.49
CA LEU A 90 10.33 -14.72 8.39
C LEU A 90 8.98 -14.97 7.71
N LEU A 91 8.84 -14.59 6.44
CA LEU A 91 7.61 -14.82 5.69
C LEU A 91 7.40 -16.30 5.37
N ASP A 92 8.47 -17.05 5.09
CA ASP A 92 8.42 -18.52 4.93
C ASP A 92 7.94 -19.24 6.19
N GLY A 93 8.25 -18.69 7.34
CA GLY A 93 7.85 -19.28 8.65
C GLY A 93 6.39 -19.01 9.03
N LEU A 94 5.64 -18.23 8.25
CA LEU A 94 4.23 -17.99 8.53
C LEU A 94 3.39 -19.20 8.10
N PRO A 95 2.41 -19.61 8.92
CA PRO A 95 1.48 -20.64 8.51
C PRO A 95 0.65 -20.19 7.32
N PRO A 96 0.21 -21.12 6.44
CA PRO A 96 -0.76 -20.81 5.41
C PRO A 96 -2.09 -20.39 6.05
N SER A 97 -2.82 -19.51 5.38
CA SER A 97 -4.17 -19.12 5.82
C SER A 97 -5.11 -20.30 5.66
N GLU A 98 -5.67 -20.80 6.76
CA GLU A 98 -6.65 -21.88 6.73
C GLU A 98 -7.98 -21.35 6.15
N GLY A 99 -8.41 -21.90 5.02
CA GLY A 99 -9.78 -21.76 4.52
C GLY A 99 -10.05 -20.68 3.47
N GLN A 100 -9.05 -19.91 3.01
CA GLN A 100 -9.26 -18.88 1.97
C GLN A 100 -8.72 -19.34 0.61
N ARG A 101 -9.36 -20.34 -0.01
CA ARG A 101 -9.15 -20.59 -1.43
C ARG A 101 -10.11 -19.69 -2.22
N GLY A 102 -9.56 -18.78 -2.98
CA GLY A 102 -10.24 -18.17 -4.12
C GLY A 102 -10.53 -16.66 -4.06
N ASP A 103 -11.01 -16.11 -2.94
CA ASP A 103 -11.59 -14.75 -2.96
C ASP A 103 -10.77 -13.68 -2.22
N GLN A 104 -9.87 -14.07 -1.34
CA GLN A 104 -8.99 -13.11 -0.66
C GLN A 104 -7.55 -13.62 -0.63
N PRO A 105 -6.56 -12.72 -0.84
CA PRO A 105 -5.17 -13.08 -0.76
C PRO A 105 -4.81 -13.45 0.69
N ASP A 106 -4.01 -14.47 0.87
CA ASP A 106 -3.41 -14.70 2.18
C ASP A 106 -2.41 -13.58 2.55
N ALA A 107 -2.10 -13.48 3.84
CA ALA A 107 -1.21 -12.44 4.34
C ALA A 107 0.19 -12.51 3.69
N ARG A 108 0.69 -13.69 3.32
CA ARG A 108 1.98 -13.87 2.64
C ARG A 108 1.94 -13.31 1.23
N THR A 109 0.89 -13.61 0.47
CA THR A 109 0.69 -13.11 -0.90
C THR A 109 0.62 -11.58 -0.93
N MET A 110 -0.09 -10.98 0.02
CA MET A 110 -0.14 -9.52 0.15
C MET A 110 1.22 -8.91 0.48
N ALA A 111 1.96 -9.52 1.40
CA ALA A 111 3.29 -9.06 1.79
C ALA A 111 4.35 -9.27 0.72
N ALA A 112 4.20 -10.33 -0.09
CA ALA A 112 5.16 -10.73 -1.12
C ALA A 112 5.48 -9.59 -2.11
N ARG A 113 4.51 -8.76 -2.46
CA ARG A 113 4.69 -7.64 -3.39
C ARG A 113 5.78 -6.67 -2.93
N LEU A 114 5.73 -6.26 -1.66
CA LEU A 114 6.72 -5.36 -1.08
C LEU A 114 8.06 -6.07 -0.84
N LEU A 115 7.99 -7.34 -0.41
CA LEU A 115 9.16 -8.15 -0.14
C LEU A 115 9.94 -8.44 -1.41
N PHE A 116 9.30 -8.84 -2.51
CA PHE A 116 9.97 -9.11 -3.78
C PHE A 116 10.61 -7.83 -4.34
N ALA A 117 9.92 -6.70 -4.27
CA ALA A 117 10.48 -5.42 -4.69
C ALA A 117 11.72 -5.04 -3.87
N GLY A 118 11.66 -5.18 -2.54
CA GLY A 118 12.80 -4.94 -1.64
C GLY A 118 13.96 -5.90 -1.88
N TYR A 119 13.65 -7.20 -2.02
CA TYR A 119 14.67 -8.22 -2.29
C TYR A 119 15.39 -7.96 -3.62
N MET A 120 14.66 -7.74 -4.71
CA MET A 120 15.24 -7.48 -6.04
C MET A 120 16.03 -6.18 -6.10
N GLN A 121 15.74 -5.21 -5.23
CA GLN A 121 16.54 -3.99 -5.11
C GLN A 121 17.97 -4.28 -4.63
N HIS A 122 18.13 -5.22 -3.72
CA HIS A 122 19.42 -5.59 -3.11
C HIS A 122 20.11 -6.78 -3.79
N HIS A 123 19.34 -7.65 -4.44
CA HIS A 123 19.79 -8.88 -5.08
C HIS A 123 19.28 -8.95 -6.54
N PRO A 124 19.87 -8.20 -7.47
CA PRO A 124 19.39 -8.14 -8.86
C PRO A 124 19.31 -9.50 -9.58
N GLY A 125 20.16 -10.46 -9.21
CA GLY A 125 20.14 -11.84 -9.74
C GLY A 125 19.26 -12.81 -8.97
N GLY A 126 18.47 -12.32 -7.99
CA GLY A 126 17.74 -13.17 -7.05
C GLY A 126 16.37 -13.67 -7.53
N ALA A 127 16.02 -13.49 -8.80
CA ALA A 127 14.72 -13.91 -9.36
C ALA A 127 14.44 -15.40 -9.12
N GLY A 128 15.42 -16.29 -9.32
CA GLY A 128 15.28 -17.72 -9.08
C GLY A 128 14.95 -18.06 -7.63
N VAL A 129 15.61 -17.40 -6.69
CA VAL A 129 15.36 -17.57 -5.25
C VAL A 129 13.92 -17.20 -4.91
N LEU A 130 13.45 -16.04 -5.39
CA LEU A 130 12.07 -15.59 -5.16
C LEU A 130 11.04 -16.54 -5.80
N MET A 131 11.34 -17.06 -6.99
CA MET A 131 10.47 -18.05 -7.64
C MET A 131 10.36 -19.37 -6.86
N ASP A 132 11.45 -19.82 -6.24
CA ASP A 132 11.43 -21.02 -5.42
C ASP A 132 10.61 -20.83 -4.13
N HIS A 133 10.68 -19.64 -3.52
CA HIS A 133 9.81 -19.27 -2.40
C HIS A 133 8.34 -19.17 -2.85
N ALA A 134 8.05 -18.48 -3.93
CA ALA A 134 6.70 -18.33 -4.46
C ALA A 134 6.05 -19.68 -4.79
N ARG A 135 6.81 -20.62 -5.37
CA ARG A 135 6.32 -21.97 -5.64
C ARG A 135 6.00 -22.75 -4.36
N ARG A 136 6.82 -22.61 -3.30
CA ARG A 136 6.49 -23.24 -2.01
C ARG A 136 5.21 -22.67 -1.42
N TRP A 137 5.04 -21.35 -1.50
CA TRP A 137 3.81 -20.71 -0.99
C TRP A 137 2.56 -21.09 -1.79
N SER A 138 2.70 -21.34 -3.10
CA SER A 138 1.58 -21.71 -3.96
C SER A 138 0.96 -23.08 -3.64
N THR A 139 1.70 -23.95 -2.97
CA THR A 139 1.15 -25.25 -2.53
C THR A 139 0.08 -25.10 -1.45
N ASP A 140 0.14 -23.99 -0.71
CA ASP A 140 -0.65 -23.80 0.52
C ASP A 140 -1.64 -22.62 0.43
N GLY A 141 -1.43 -21.63 -0.41
CA GLY A 141 -2.20 -20.38 -0.36
C GLY A 141 -2.31 -19.55 -1.64
N GLY A 142 -1.86 -20.09 -2.76
CA GLY A 142 -1.86 -19.39 -4.04
C GLY A 142 -0.51 -18.74 -4.39
N PHE A 143 -0.27 -18.62 -5.70
CA PHE A 143 0.97 -18.03 -6.21
C PHE A 143 0.88 -16.50 -6.20
N PRO A 144 1.91 -15.75 -5.75
CA PRO A 144 1.87 -14.29 -5.63
C PRO A 144 2.12 -13.61 -6.99
N TYR A 145 1.16 -13.68 -7.91
CA TYR A 145 1.30 -13.13 -9.27
C TYR A 145 1.63 -11.64 -9.27
N GLY A 146 0.95 -10.85 -8.45
CA GLY A 146 1.21 -9.41 -8.36
C GLY A 146 2.62 -9.08 -7.85
N ALA A 147 3.23 -9.95 -7.04
CA ALA A 147 4.61 -9.80 -6.59
C ALA A 147 5.62 -10.11 -7.71
N SER A 148 5.29 -11.02 -8.62
CA SER A 148 6.11 -11.39 -9.78
C SER A 148 6.38 -10.22 -10.72
N ALA A 149 5.54 -9.19 -10.69
CA ALA A 149 5.74 -7.93 -11.40
C ALA A 149 7.07 -7.23 -11.04
N ALA A 150 7.53 -7.37 -9.79
CA ALA A 150 8.81 -6.81 -9.36
C ALA A 150 10.00 -7.51 -10.03
N ILE A 151 9.91 -8.83 -10.20
CA ILE A 151 10.92 -9.63 -10.91
C ILE A 151 10.95 -9.22 -12.38
N LEU A 152 9.77 -9.19 -13.02
CA LEU A 152 9.64 -8.82 -14.43
C LEU A 152 10.18 -7.40 -14.70
N THR A 153 9.88 -6.45 -13.82
CA THR A 153 10.41 -5.08 -13.92
C THR A 153 11.94 -5.06 -13.89
N ARG A 154 12.55 -5.95 -13.13
CA ARG A 154 14.02 -6.02 -13.01
C ARG A 154 14.67 -6.70 -14.20
N LEU A 155 13.98 -7.63 -14.85
CA LEU A 155 14.40 -8.30 -16.06
C LEU A 155 14.22 -7.43 -17.31
N ARG A 156 13.65 -6.23 -17.18
CA ARG A 156 13.41 -5.32 -18.29
C ARG A 156 14.70 -5.05 -19.05
N GLY A 157 14.68 -5.30 -20.36
CA GLY A 157 15.84 -5.16 -21.25
C GLY A 157 16.57 -6.48 -21.54
N ASP A 158 16.20 -7.57 -20.86
CA ASP A 158 16.59 -8.94 -21.20
C ASP A 158 15.32 -9.69 -21.63
N GLU A 159 15.02 -9.66 -22.93
CA GLU A 159 13.80 -10.21 -23.52
C GLU A 159 13.71 -11.73 -23.29
N ASP A 160 14.81 -12.45 -23.45
CA ASP A 160 14.84 -13.90 -23.26
C ASP A 160 14.56 -14.29 -21.81
N ALA A 161 15.19 -13.61 -20.85
CA ALA A 161 14.97 -13.86 -19.42
C ALA A 161 13.55 -13.48 -19.00
N SER A 162 13.01 -12.39 -19.51
CA SER A 162 11.64 -11.94 -19.24
C SER A 162 10.62 -12.92 -19.77
N GLU A 163 10.76 -13.34 -21.03
CA GLU A 163 9.90 -14.32 -21.68
C GLU A 163 9.95 -15.68 -20.95
N GLN A 164 11.16 -16.16 -20.63
CA GLN A 164 11.32 -17.42 -19.90
C GLN A 164 10.68 -17.36 -18.50
N PHE A 165 10.87 -16.27 -17.78
CA PHE A 165 10.28 -16.05 -16.49
C PHE A 165 8.74 -16.06 -16.58
N PHE A 166 8.16 -15.28 -17.51
CA PHE A 166 6.72 -15.20 -17.67
C PHE A 166 6.11 -16.56 -18.06
N ARG A 167 6.75 -17.34 -18.93
CA ARG A 167 6.32 -18.71 -19.27
C ARG A 167 6.32 -19.66 -18.09
N GLN A 168 7.27 -19.52 -17.15
CA GLN A 168 7.25 -20.30 -15.92
C GLN A 168 6.03 -19.94 -15.06
N VAL A 169 5.72 -18.65 -14.94
CA VAL A 169 4.55 -18.17 -14.19
C VAL A 169 3.25 -18.61 -14.87
N LEU A 170 3.16 -18.52 -16.19
CA LEU A 170 2.03 -19.02 -16.98
C LEU A 170 1.82 -20.52 -16.78
N THR A 171 2.90 -21.30 -16.73
CA THR A 171 2.81 -22.74 -16.48
C THR A 171 2.25 -23.05 -15.10
N ILE A 172 2.57 -22.24 -14.07
CA ILE A 172 2.01 -22.37 -12.73
C ILE A 172 0.52 -22.04 -12.76
N PHE A 173 0.15 -20.90 -13.35
CA PHE A 173 -1.24 -20.48 -13.50
C PHE A 173 -2.11 -21.54 -14.20
N SER A 174 -1.62 -22.09 -15.31
CA SER A 174 -2.36 -23.07 -16.11
C SER A 174 -2.57 -24.43 -15.40
N LYS A 175 -1.84 -24.69 -14.33
CA LYS A 175 -1.95 -25.95 -13.53
C LYS A 175 -2.68 -25.74 -12.21
N GLY A 176 -2.81 -24.50 -11.76
CA GLY A 176 -3.41 -24.14 -10.50
C GLY A 176 -4.94 -24.04 -10.57
N ASP A 177 -5.55 -23.97 -9.41
CA ASP A 177 -6.94 -23.58 -9.18
C ASP A 177 -6.92 -22.24 -8.46
N GLU A 178 -6.73 -21.16 -9.24
CA GLU A 178 -6.24 -19.89 -8.71
C GLU A 178 -7.36 -18.99 -8.13
N GLY A 179 -8.60 -19.35 -8.32
CA GLY A 179 -9.73 -18.50 -7.93
C GLY A 179 -9.73 -17.13 -8.63
N LEU A 180 -10.69 -16.29 -8.29
CA LEU A 180 -10.88 -15.00 -8.95
C LEU A 180 -9.77 -14.00 -8.63
N TYR A 181 -9.27 -14.00 -7.39
CA TYR A 181 -8.19 -13.12 -6.97
C TYR A 181 -6.89 -13.41 -7.75
N GLY A 182 -6.45 -14.66 -7.79
CA GLY A 182 -5.26 -15.08 -8.53
C GLY A 182 -5.38 -14.79 -10.02
N THR A 183 -6.56 -15.00 -10.59
CA THR A 183 -6.87 -14.68 -12.00
C THR A 183 -6.74 -13.18 -12.28
N ALA A 184 -7.27 -12.32 -11.41
CA ALA A 184 -7.16 -10.88 -11.56
C ALA A 184 -5.70 -10.39 -11.41
N GLU A 185 -4.94 -10.93 -10.48
CA GLU A 185 -3.52 -10.62 -10.31
C GLU A 185 -2.68 -11.07 -11.49
N PHE A 186 -2.92 -12.30 -12.02
CA PHE A 186 -2.21 -12.79 -13.20
C PHE A 186 -2.56 -11.98 -14.46
N ALA A 187 -3.82 -11.56 -14.63
CA ALA A 187 -4.20 -10.65 -15.71
C ALA A 187 -3.49 -9.28 -15.60
N GLY A 188 -3.29 -8.78 -14.38
CA GLY A 188 -2.50 -7.57 -14.12
C GLY A 188 -1.02 -7.76 -14.47
N LEU A 189 -0.43 -8.92 -14.14
CA LEU A 189 0.94 -9.26 -14.51
C LEU A 189 1.09 -9.35 -16.05
N LEU A 190 0.12 -9.97 -16.73
CA LEU A 190 0.08 -10.03 -18.20
C LEU A 190 0.07 -8.62 -18.80
N GLN A 191 -0.80 -7.73 -18.32
CA GLN A 191 -0.86 -6.35 -18.80
C GLN A 191 0.47 -5.63 -18.63
N GLN A 192 1.12 -5.81 -17.48
CA GLN A 192 2.43 -5.22 -17.24
C GLN A 192 3.49 -5.79 -18.18
N ALA A 193 3.51 -7.12 -18.40
CA ALA A 193 4.45 -7.77 -19.30
C ALA A 193 4.34 -7.24 -20.74
N VAL A 194 3.11 -7.10 -21.23
CA VAL A 194 2.83 -6.54 -22.58
C VAL A 194 3.22 -5.06 -22.64
N SER A 195 2.87 -4.26 -21.65
CA SER A 195 3.19 -2.83 -21.61
C SER A 195 4.69 -2.53 -21.54
N MET A 196 5.47 -3.48 -21.05
CA MET A 196 6.94 -3.41 -20.96
C MET A 196 7.62 -4.04 -22.18
N GLU A 197 6.87 -4.61 -23.13
CA GLU A 197 7.40 -5.40 -24.26
C GLU A 197 8.27 -6.58 -23.79
N ALA A 198 7.94 -7.15 -22.63
CA ALA A 198 8.74 -8.17 -21.95
C ALA A 198 8.41 -9.60 -22.41
N ILE A 199 7.36 -9.79 -23.22
CA ILE A 199 6.91 -11.08 -23.73
C ILE A 199 6.45 -10.96 -25.19
N LEU A 200 6.51 -12.09 -25.89
CA LEU A 200 6.03 -12.19 -27.26
C LEU A 200 4.50 -12.14 -27.34
N ALA A 201 3.98 -11.63 -28.47
CA ALA A 201 2.54 -11.55 -28.69
C ALA A 201 1.82 -12.91 -28.62
N ASP A 202 2.45 -13.98 -29.07
CA ASP A 202 1.91 -15.33 -29.00
C ASP A 202 1.81 -15.84 -27.56
N THR A 203 2.78 -15.51 -26.72
CA THR A 203 2.76 -15.81 -25.27
C THR A 203 1.67 -15.01 -24.56
N ALA A 204 1.47 -13.76 -24.95
CA ALA A 204 0.39 -12.94 -24.41
C ALA A 204 -1.00 -13.53 -24.75
N GLU A 205 -1.20 -13.98 -25.99
CA GLU A 205 -2.46 -14.62 -26.39
C GLU A 205 -2.65 -16.01 -25.73
N GLU A 206 -1.57 -16.76 -25.50
CA GLU A 206 -1.61 -18.02 -24.75
C GLU A 206 -2.04 -17.78 -23.30
N ALA A 207 -1.44 -16.81 -22.62
CA ALA A 207 -1.84 -16.39 -21.29
C ALA A 207 -3.27 -15.88 -21.23
N GLY A 208 -3.68 -15.12 -22.25
CA GLY A 208 -5.06 -14.64 -22.39
C GLY A 208 -6.07 -15.79 -22.50
N ARG A 209 -5.75 -16.86 -23.22
CA ARG A 209 -6.61 -18.05 -23.28
C ARG A 209 -6.72 -18.77 -21.94
N ALA A 210 -5.63 -18.87 -21.20
CA ALA A 210 -5.63 -19.45 -19.86
C ALA A 210 -6.51 -18.65 -18.89
N ILE A 211 -6.37 -17.31 -18.87
CA ILE A 211 -7.24 -16.42 -18.09
C ILE A 211 -8.71 -16.58 -18.51
N SER A 212 -8.99 -16.63 -19.81
CA SER A 212 -10.35 -16.77 -20.34
C SER A 212 -11.00 -18.08 -19.89
N ALA A 213 -10.25 -19.18 -19.91
CA ALA A 213 -10.74 -20.48 -19.45
C ALA A 213 -11.10 -20.45 -17.96
N GLU A 214 -10.26 -19.81 -17.15
CA GLU A 214 -10.48 -19.66 -15.71
C GLU A 214 -11.70 -18.78 -15.40
N LEU A 215 -11.83 -17.61 -16.04
CA LEU A 215 -12.99 -16.74 -15.88
C LEU A 215 -14.29 -17.43 -16.30
N SER A 216 -14.26 -18.21 -17.40
CA SER A 216 -15.42 -18.98 -17.83
C SER A 216 -15.83 -20.06 -16.82
N ARG A 217 -14.85 -20.72 -16.20
CA ARG A 217 -15.10 -21.72 -15.16
C ARG A 217 -15.77 -21.08 -13.93
N GLN A 218 -15.24 -19.95 -13.47
CA GLN A 218 -15.78 -19.25 -12.30
C GLN A 218 -17.21 -18.75 -12.50
N VAL A 219 -17.52 -18.24 -13.69
CA VAL A 219 -18.92 -17.84 -14.01
C VAL A 219 -19.87 -19.03 -14.12
N ALA A 220 -19.39 -20.19 -14.56
CA ALA A 220 -20.22 -21.39 -14.64
C ALA A 220 -20.53 -22.01 -13.28
N ASP A 221 -19.62 -21.91 -12.32
CA ASP A 221 -19.80 -22.43 -10.96
C ASP A 221 -20.67 -21.52 -10.08
N GLU A 222 -20.79 -20.24 -10.41
CA GLU A 222 -21.57 -19.27 -9.64
C GLU A 222 -22.99 -19.10 -10.22
N GLN A 223 -23.94 -19.87 -9.72
CA GLN A 223 -25.38 -19.60 -9.87
C GLN A 223 -25.88 -18.48 -8.95
N GLN A 224 -25.01 -17.85 -8.18
CA GLN A 224 -25.30 -16.77 -7.22
C GLN A 224 -24.84 -15.41 -7.76
N GLU A 225 -25.54 -14.34 -7.35
CA GLU A 225 -25.07 -12.97 -7.58
C GLU A 225 -23.66 -12.78 -7.00
N LEU A 226 -22.74 -12.33 -7.85
CA LEU A 226 -21.36 -12.01 -7.45
C LEU A 226 -21.35 -10.93 -6.34
N ALA A 227 -20.54 -11.13 -5.34
CA ALA A 227 -20.29 -10.05 -4.38
C ALA A 227 -19.60 -8.86 -5.07
N PRO A 228 -19.82 -7.61 -4.63
CA PRO A 228 -19.26 -6.42 -5.29
C PRO A 228 -17.74 -6.46 -5.49
N LEU A 229 -17.01 -7.11 -4.57
CA LEU A 229 -15.57 -7.29 -4.68
C LEU A 229 -15.21 -8.27 -5.80
N GLN A 230 -15.95 -9.35 -5.95
CA GLN A 230 -15.77 -10.34 -7.01
C GLN A 230 -16.06 -9.73 -8.39
N GLU A 231 -17.15 -8.95 -8.51
CA GLU A 231 -17.41 -8.18 -9.73
C GLU A 231 -16.27 -7.24 -10.09
N ALA A 232 -15.72 -6.53 -9.11
CA ALA A 232 -14.61 -5.61 -9.34
C ALA A 232 -13.34 -6.35 -9.81
N MET A 233 -13.02 -7.50 -9.22
CA MET A 233 -11.88 -8.34 -9.64
C MET A 233 -12.08 -8.89 -11.05
N MET A 234 -13.28 -9.37 -11.37
CA MET A 234 -13.62 -9.88 -12.69
C MET A 234 -13.51 -8.80 -13.76
N LEU A 235 -14.03 -7.61 -13.48
CA LEU A 235 -13.90 -6.46 -14.38
C LEU A 235 -12.45 -6.03 -14.57
N ALA A 236 -11.65 -6.06 -13.51
CA ALA A 236 -10.22 -5.77 -13.61
C ALA A 236 -9.52 -6.78 -14.51
N ALA A 237 -9.77 -8.08 -14.32
CA ALA A 237 -9.23 -9.13 -15.17
C ALA A 237 -9.65 -8.97 -16.65
N LEU A 238 -10.94 -8.70 -16.91
CA LEU A 238 -11.46 -8.46 -18.27
C LEU A 238 -10.83 -7.22 -18.93
N ASN A 239 -10.66 -6.12 -18.20
CA ASN A 239 -10.04 -4.91 -18.73
C ASN A 239 -8.56 -5.14 -19.08
N ASN A 240 -7.82 -5.85 -18.21
CA ASN A 240 -6.44 -6.20 -18.46
C ASN A 240 -6.33 -7.13 -19.70
N LEU A 241 -7.20 -8.14 -19.78
CA LEU A 241 -7.25 -9.08 -20.91
C LEU A 241 -7.57 -8.38 -22.23
N ARG A 242 -8.52 -7.44 -22.23
CA ARG A 242 -8.87 -6.65 -23.42
C ARG A 242 -7.69 -5.92 -24.04
N VAL A 243 -6.81 -5.39 -23.19
CA VAL A 243 -5.63 -4.63 -23.61
C VAL A 243 -4.49 -5.55 -24.05
N SER A 244 -4.28 -6.66 -23.33
CA SER A 244 -3.08 -7.48 -23.45
C SER A 244 -3.21 -8.67 -24.37
N ALA A 245 -4.42 -9.23 -24.52
CA ALA A 245 -4.72 -10.39 -25.38
C ALA A 245 -6.10 -10.22 -26.04
N PRO A 246 -6.25 -9.29 -27.00
CA PRO A 246 -7.54 -8.90 -27.56
C PRO A 246 -8.26 -10.02 -28.29
N LYS A 247 -7.55 -10.98 -28.88
CA LYS A 247 -8.18 -12.15 -29.54
C LYS A 247 -8.80 -13.09 -28.52
N ALA A 248 -8.07 -13.40 -27.43
CA ALA A 248 -8.59 -14.21 -26.32
C ALA A 248 -9.79 -13.53 -25.66
N TYR A 249 -9.73 -12.22 -25.43
CA TYR A 249 -10.87 -11.44 -24.91
C TYR A 249 -12.10 -11.50 -25.80
N ALA A 250 -11.95 -11.29 -27.12
CA ALA A 250 -13.06 -11.36 -28.05
C ALA A 250 -13.72 -12.76 -28.08
N GLN A 251 -12.90 -13.80 -28.03
CA GLN A 251 -13.40 -15.18 -27.96
C GLN A 251 -14.14 -15.48 -26.66
N LEU A 252 -13.64 -14.98 -25.52
CA LEU A 252 -14.27 -15.11 -24.21
C LEU A 252 -15.67 -14.52 -24.20
N LEU A 253 -15.87 -13.33 -24.76
CA LEU A 253 -17.19 -12.69 -24.80
C LEU A 253 -18.20 -13.43 -25.71
N LEU A 254 -17.71 -14.14 -26.73
CA LEU A 254 -18.56 -15.00 -27.59
C LEU A 254 -19.01 -16.26 -26.85
N THR A 255 -18.14 -16.84 -26.01
CA THR A 255 -18.42 -18.09 -25.27
C THR A 255 -19.12 -17.85 -23.93
N SER A 256 -18.94 -16.68 -23.33
CA SER A 256 -19.50 -16.32 -22.04
C SER A 256 -20.17 -14.92 -22.09
N PRO A 257 -21.35 -14.79 -22.74
CA PRO A 257 -22.01 -13.47 -22.91
C PRO A 257 -22.35 -12.76 -21.60
N ALA A 258 -22.51 -13.50 -20.50
CA ALA A 258 -22.76 -12.93 -19.17
C ALA A 258 -21.66 -11.96 -18.75
N LEU A 259 -20.41 -12.26 -19.09
CA LEU A 259 -19.26 -11.39 -18.78
C LEU A 259 -19.33 -10.02 -19.50
N ALA A 260 -19.96 -9.95 -20.66
CA ALA A 260 -20.16 -8.69 -21.39
C ALA A 260 -21.17 -7.75 -20.70
N GLN A 261 -21.99 -8.28 -19.79
CA GLN A 261 -23.04 -7.54 -19.07
C GLN A 261 -22.57 -7.01 -17.72
N LEU A 262 -21.38 -7.41 -17.26
CA LEU A 262 -20.83 -6.91 -16.02
C LEU A 262 -20.61 -5.39 -16.12
N LYS A 263 -21.21 -4.66 -15.20
CA LYS A 263 -21.04 -3.21 -15.06
C LYS A 263 -20.07 -2.96 -13.93
N ALA A 264 -19.27 -1.91 -14.08
CA ALA A 264 -18.47 -1.44 -12.95
C ALA A 264 -19.39 -1.24 -11.74
N PRO A 265 -19.10 -1.89 -10.59
CA PRO A 265 -19.90 -1.66 -9.40
C PRO A 265 -19.92 -0.15 -9.16
N GLN A 266 -21.13 0.40 -8.99
CA GLN A 266 -21.25 1.75 -8.45
C GLN A 266 -20.78 1.65 -7.00
N VAL A 267 -19.47 1.78 -6.81
CA VAL A 267 -18.90 1.99 -5.48
C VAL A 267 -19.55 3.29 -5.02
N ALA A 268 -20.50 3.18 -4.11
CA ALA A 268 -21.00 4.34 -3.39
C ALA A 268 -19.73 5.03 -2.90
N ALA A 269 -19.52 6.28 -3.32
CA ALA A 269 -18.36 7.04 -2.88
C ALA A 269 -18.30 6.85 -1.35
N PRO A 270 -17.13 6.42 -0.80
CA PRO A 270 -17.04 6.25 0.64
C PRO A 270 -17.62 7.52 1.25
N GLN A 271 -18.65 7.36 2.09
CA GLN A 271 -19.20 8.51 2.80
C GLN A 271 -18.05 9.01 3.64
N GLU A 272 -17.41 10.07 3.16
CA GLU A 272 -16.41 10.77 3.95
C GLU A 272 -17.08 11.11 5.28
N PRO A 273 -16.46 10.74 6.43
CA PRO A 273 -16.99 11.11 7.72
C PRO A 273 -17.25 12.63 7.70
N PRO A 274 -18.35 13.11 8.29
CA PRO A 274 -18.70 14.52 8.24
C PRO A 274 -17.49 15.33 8.69
N LEU A 275 -17.07 16.26 7.84
CA LEU A 275 -15.91 17.10 8.08
C LEU A 275 -16.13 17.88 9.38
N ASP A 276 -15.14 17.84 10.29
CA ASP A 276 -15.16 18.72 11.46
C ASP A 276 -14.91 20.16 10.97
N ALA A 277 -15.98 20.93 10.93
CA ALA A 277 -15.94 22.31 10.42
C ALA A 277 -14.88 23.19 11.12
N THR A 278 -14.51 22.85 12.36
CA THR A 278 -13.49 23.57 13.12
C THR A 278 -12.08 23.26 12.62
N LEU A 279 -11.80 21.98 12.35
CA LEU A 279 -10.51 21.57 11.79
C LEU A 279 -10.36 22.01 10.34
N GLU A 280 -11.44 21.95 9.55
CA GLU A 280 -11.47 22.44 8.17
C GLU A 280 -11.19 23.93 8.10
N THR A 281 -11.86 24.72 8.97
CA THR A 281 -11.62 26.16 9.06
C THR A 281 -10.17 26.46 9.43
N ALA A 282 -9.61 25.77 10.44
CA ALA A 282 -8.22 25.94 10.85
C ALA A 282 -7.23 25.56 9.75
N PHE A 283 -7.51 24.49 8.99
CA PHE A 283 -6.69 24.08 7.84
C PHE A 283 -6.71 25.15 6.75
N HIS A 284 -7.88 25.69 6.44
CA HIS A 284 -8.04 26.75 5.44
C HIS A 284 -7.34 28.05 5.87
N GLU A 285 -7.53 28.49 7.12
CA GLU A 285 -6.89 29.69 7.66
C GLU A 285 -5.36 29.59 7.66
N LEU A 286 -4.81 28.44 8.05
CA LEU A 286 -3.39 28.20 8.01
C LEU A 286 -2.88 28.20 6.55
N GLY A 287 -3.59 27.55 5.64
CA GLY A 287 -3.28 27.52 4.20
C GLY A 287 -3.27 28.94 3.60
N GLU A 288 -4.27 29.75 3.91
CA GLU A 288 -4.35 31.17 3.46
C GLU A 288 -3.21 32.02 4.06
N THR A 289 -2.88 31.78 5.34
CA THR A 289 -1.79 32.51 5.99
C THR A 289 -0.44 32.23 5.30
N ILE A 290 -0.22 30.98 4.89
CA ILE A 290 0.98 30.57 4.13
C ILE A 290 0.94 31.19 2.72
N ARG A 291 -0.18 31.01 2.00
CA ARG A 291 -0.36 31.50 0.61
C ARG A 291 -0.19 33.01 0.50
N LEU A 292 -0.73 33.77 1.45
CA LEU A 292 -0.69 35.22 1.44
C LEU A 292 0.58 35.80 2.09
N HIS A 293 1.52 34.98 2.51
CA HIS A 293 2.78 35.39 3.15
C HIS A 293 2.57 36.42 4.28
N ARG A 294 1.56 36.17 5.18
CA ARG A 294 1.16 37.10 6.24
C ARG A 294 2.23 37.38 7.30
N GLY A 295 3.43 36.83 7.14
CA GLY A 295 4.57 37.02 8.01
C GLY A 295 4.70 35.94 9.13
N PRO A 296 5.87 35.90 9.81
CA PRO A 296 6.20 34.82 10.72
C PRO A 296 5.35 34.80 11.99
N GLU A 297 4.91 35.96 12.48
CA GLU A 297 4.06 36.03 13.69
C GLU A 297 2.64 35.51 13.43
N ALA A 298 2.02 35.91 12.31
CA ALA A 298 0.71 35.41 11.93
C ALA A 298 0.73 33.91 11.65
N THR A 299 1.78 33.43 10.97
CA THR A 299 1.96 32.00 10.72
C THR A 299 2.12 31.24 12.03
N ARG A 300 2.92 31.75 12.96
CA ARG A 300 3.09 31.14 14.30
C ARG A 300 1.78 31.09 15.06
N ALA A 301 1.01 32.16 15.07
CA ALA A 301 -0.29 32.18 15.76
C ALA A 301 -1.27 31.16 15.16
N SER A 302 -1.34 31.06 13.84
CA SER A 302 -2.18 30.08 13.15
C SER A 302 -1.74 28.63 13.41
N VAL A 303 -0.43 28.34 13.38
CA VAL A 303 0.11 27.00 13.72
C VAL A 303 -0.22 26.64 15.17
N VAL A 304 -0.01 27.56 16.13
CA VAL A 304 -0.32 27.29 17.55
C VAL A 304 -1.82 27.02 17.74
N SER A 305 -2.67 27.81 17.10
CA SER A 305 -4.12 27.59 17.16
C SER A 305 -4.51 26.22 16.59
N SER A 306 -3.98 25.87 15.42
CA SER A 306 -4.22 24.59 14.77
C SER A 306 -3.82 23.39 15.65
N ILE A 307 -2.64 23.43 16.24
CA ILE A 307 -2.17 22.35 17.11
C ILE A 307 -2.95 22.27 18.42
N ARG A 308 -3.44 23.40 18.95
CA ARG A 308 -4.35 23.39 20.11
C ARG A 308 -5.64 22.66 19.82
N LEU A 309 -6.22 22.84 18.64
CA LEU A 309 -7.43 22.09 18.21
C LEU A 309 -7.15 20.59 18.14
N VAL A 310 -6.03 20.18 17.52
CA VAL A 310 -5.62 18.78 17.48
C VAL A 310 -5.42 18.25 18.90
N ASN A 311 -4.73 18.97 19.77
CA ASN A 311 -4.52 18.58 21.16
C ASN A 311 -5.85 18.41 21.92
N ALA A 312 -6.78 19.35 21.80
CA ALA A 312 -8.08 19.26 22.45
C ALA A 312 -8.90 18.02 22.00
N ARG A 313 -8.70 17.58 20.74
CA ARG A 313 -9.36 16.40 20.19
C ARG A 313 -8.77 15.09 20.75
N TYR A 314 -7.46 15.03 20.95
CA TYR A 314 -6.75 13.81 21.31
C TYR A 314 -6.32 13.75 22.79
N SER A 315 -6.44 14.82 23.58
CA SER A 315 -6.09 14.84 25.00
C SER A 315 -7.08 14.11 25.91
N LYS A 316 -8.28 13.81 25.43
CA LYS A 316 -9.36 13.20 26.23
C LYS A 316 -9.50 11.69 26.04
N GLY A 317 -8.45 11.00 25.60
CA GLY A 317 -8.53 9.57 25.29
C GLY A 317 -9.51 9.26 24.16
N ALA A 318 -9.78 10.22 23.30
CA ALA A 318 -10.73 10.10 22.21
C ALA A 318 -10.18 9.12 21.19
N CYS A 319 -10.68 7.92 21.25
CA CYS A 319 -10.51 6.80 20.34
C CYS A 319 -9.52 5.72 20.81
N ALA A 320 -9.90 4.97 21.85
CA ALA A 320 -9.23 3.71 22.20
C ALA A 320 -9.25 2.67 21.03
N GLU A 321 -10.07 2.90 20.01
CA GLU A 321 -10.24 2.02 18.85
C GLU A 321 -9.55 2.55 17.56
N CYS A 322 -9.03 3.80 17.58
CA CYS A 322 -8.42 4.39 16.39
C CYS A 322 -6.91 4.08 16.33
N ALA A 323 -6.52 3.16 15.47
CA ALA A 323 -5.11 2.88 15.17
C ALA A 323 -4.39 4.01 14.40
N ALA A 324 -5.11 5.04 13.94
CA ALA A 324 -4.58 6.18 13.19
C ALA A 324 -5.39 7.46 13.49
N PRO A 325 -4.79 8.65 13.40
CA PRO A 325 -5.52 9.90 13.53
C PRO A 325 -6.46 10.08 12.34
N ASP A 326 -7.53 10.86 12.52
CA ASP A 326 -8.35 11.26 11.40
C ASP A 326 -7.54 12.05 10.34
N ALA A 327 -8.00 11.96 9.09
CA ALA A 327 -7.29 12.53 7.95
C ALA A 327 -7.12 14.06 8.06
N GLN A 328 -8.08 14.77 8.66
CA GLN A 328 -8.03 16.22 8.82
C GLN A 328 -6.98 16.64 9.83
N SER A 329 -6.92 15.97 11.00
CA SER A 329 -5.88 16.22 12.01
C SER A 329 -4.48 15.92 11.46
N ALA A 330 -4.33 14.81 10.73
CA ALA A 330 -3.07 14.45 10.09
C ALA A 330 -2.63 15.50 9.04
N ALA A 331 -3.57 15.97 8.22
CA ALA A 331 -3.32 17.01 7.21
C ALA A 331 -2.95 18.35 7.86
N LEU A 332 -3.65 18.72 8.93
CA LEU A 332 -3.39 19.98 9.66
C LEU A 332 -2.00 19.97 10.31
N VAL A 333 -1.59 18.86 10.94
CA VAL A 333 -0.24 18.71 11.49
C VAL A 333 0.82 18.74 10.39
N SER A 334 0.57 18.11 9.25
CA SER A 334 1.47 18.16 8.10
C SER A 334 1.65 19.57 7.57
N LEU A 335 0.56 20.33 7.43
CA LEU A 335 0.60 21.72 6.97
C LEU A 335 1.32 22.63 7.99
N ALA A 336 1.08 22.44 9.28
CA ALA A 336 1.73 23.17 10.35
C ALA A 336 3.25 22.87 10.38
N ALA A 337 3.64 21.61 10.18
CA ALA A 337 5.04 21.20 10.08
C ALA A 337 5.76 21.80 8.85
N TYR A 338 5.04 21.92 7.74
CA TYR A 338 5.53 22.63 6.57
C TYR A 338 5.74 24.13 6.85
N ALA A 339 4.74 24.78 7.46
CA ALA A 339 4.75 26.22 7.72
C ALA A 339 5.85 26.65 8.71
N MET A 340 6.07 25.84 9.77
CA MET A 340 7.01 26.15 10.85
C MET A 340 7.76 24.92 11.35
N PRO A 341 8.66 24.34 10.56
CA PRO A 341 9.32 23.07 10.91
C PRO A 341 10.09 23.10 12.22
N THR A 342 10.68 24.21 12.60
CA THR A 342 11.45 24.35 13.84
C THR A 342 10.59 24.49 15.10
N ALA A 343 9.35 24.99 14.96
CA ALA A 343 8.45 25.26 16.09
C ALA A 343 7.47 24.12 16.34
N ILE A 344 7.15 23.30 15.32
CA ILE A 344 6.12 22.28 15.41
C ILE A 344 6.37 21.24 16.51
N ALA A 345 7.63 20.80 16.66
CA ALA A 345 7.98 19.82 17.68
C ALA A 345 7.65 20.29 19.12
N ALA A 346 7.89 21.57 19.41
CA ALA A 346 7.57 22.14 20.72
C ALA A 346 6.06 22.18 20.96
N GLN A 347 5.26 22.49 19.92
CA GLN A 347 3.80 22.49 20.02
C GLN A 347 3.23 21.09 20.17
N LEU A 348 3.75 20.10 19.46
CA LEU A 348 3.32 18.70 19.58
C LEU A 348 3.66 18.08 20.93
N ASN A 349 4.72 18.56 21.60
CA ASN A 349 5.06 18.12 22.97
C ASN A 349 3.99 18.52 24.00
N ALA A 350 3.11 19.47 23.70
CA ALA A 350 1.98 19.83 24.54
C ALA A 350 0.82 18.82 24.49
N ILE A 351 0.83 17.86 23.57
CA ILE A 351 -0.14 16.77 23.52
C ILE A 351 0.09 15.87 24.75
N GLU A 352 -0.94 15.70 25.57
CA GLU A 352 -0.84 14.98 26.84
C GLU A 352 -0.69 13.47 26.61
N ASP A 353 -1.46 12.91 25.71
CA ASP A 353 -1.42 11.49 25.39
C ASP A 353 -0.10 11.11 24.70
N PRO A 354 0.68 10.15 25.24
CA PRO A 354 1.99 9.81 24.73
C PRO A 354 1.96 9.16 23.34
N PHE A 355 0.91 8.37 23.03
CA PHE A 355 0.75 7.74 21.70
C PHE A 355 0.50 8.79 20.62
N TRP A 356 -0.48 9.66 20.84
CA TRP A 356 -0.82 10.70 19.86
C TRP A 356 0.30 11.72 19.69
N ARG A 357 1.01 12.05 20.77
CA ARG A 357 2.21 12.88 20.69
C ARG A 357 3.25 12.25 19.78
N ALA A 358 3.60 10.98 20.01
CA ALA A 358 4.58 10.26 19.20
C ALA A 358 4.11 10.12 17.74
N TYR A 359 2.85 9.81 17.52
CA TYR A 359 2.29 9.64 16.20
C TYR A 359 2.32 10.93 15.36
N PHE A 360 1.93 12.06 15.96
CA PHE A 360 2.00 13.36 15.30
C PHE A 360 3.43 13.86 15.11
N LEU A 361 4.36 13.53 16.01
CA LEU A 361 5.79 13.75 15.77
C LEU A 361 6.31 12.99 14.57
N ALA A 362 5.87 11.74 14.37
CA ALA A 362 6.21 10.96 13.19
C ALA A 362 5.64 11.55 11.89
N ILE A 363 4.38 12.05 11.91
CA ILE A 363 3.77 12.78 10.78
C ILE A 363 4.59 14.05 10.45
N ALA A 364 4.89 14.86 11.46
CA ALA A 364 5.65 16.09 11.28
C ALA A 364 7.08 15.81 10.77
N ALA A 365 7.73 14.74 11.27
CA ALA A 365 9.03 14.30 10.80
C ALA A 365 9.02 13.94 9.30
N GLN A 366 7.97 13.24 8.86
CA GLN A 366 7.79 12.92 7.45
C GLN A 366 7.71 14.18 6.60
N GLN A 367 6.91 15.16 7.02
CA GLN A 367 6.73 16.40 6.26
C GLN A 367 8.01 17.23 6.21
N VAL A 368 8.71 17.39 7.35
CA VAL A 368 9.98 18.13 7.46
C VAL A 368 11.11 17.44 6.70
N GLY A 369 11.08 16.12 6.60
CA GLY A 369 12.09 15.30 5.93
C GLY A 369 11.93 15.18 4.41
N GLN A 370 10.76 15.53 3.87
CA GLN A 370 10.56 15.54 2.42
C GLN A 370 11.22 16.79 1.83
N PRO A 371 12.10 16.65 0.82
CA PRO A 371 12.54 17.81 0.05
C PRO A 371 11.29 18.44 -0.56
N THR A 372 11.15 19.74 -0.39
CA THR A 372 10.00 20.56 -0.78
C THR A 372 9.49 20.22 -2.20
N ARG A 373 8.66 19.20 -2.31
CA ARG A 373 7.70 19.03 -3.40
C ARG A 373 6.36 19.60 -2.95
N VAL A 374 6.37 20.81 -2.49
CA VAL A 374 5.17 21.61 -2.63
C VAL A 374 5.17 22.00 -4.09
N ALA A 375 4.39 21.26 -4.88
CA ALA A 375 3.92 21.83 -6.13
C ALA A 375 3.37 23.21 -5.76
N ASP A 376 4.01 24.27 -6.26
CA ASP A 376 3.51 25.63 -6.21
C ASP A 376 1.99 25.54 -6.44
N PRO A 377 1.13 25.92 -5.47
CA PRO A 377 -0.31 25.89 -5.70
C PRO A 377 -0.72 26.73 -6.92
N ALA A 378 0.13 27.67 -7.38
CA ALA A 378 0.00 28.37 -8.65
C ALA A 378 0.36 27.51 -9.88
N ALA A 379 1.09 26.40 -9.73
CA ALA A 379 1.45 25.52 -10.84
C ALA A 379 0.41 24.42 -11.13
N ARG A 380 -0.65 24.28 -10.33
CA ARG A 380 -1.83 23.50 -10.70
C ARG A 380 -2.68 24.30 -11.70
N LYS A 381 -2.28 24.30 -12.96
CA LYS A 381 -3.22 24.57 -14.05
C LYS A 381 -4.33 23.51 -13.94
N LEU A 382 -5.53 23.97 -13.61
CA LEU A 382 -6.72 23.14 -13.73
C LEU A 382 -6.80 22.64 -15.17
N PRO A 383 -6.94 21.34 -15.43
CA PRO A 383 -7.14 20.85 -16.78
C PRO A 383 -8.49 21.40 -17.27
N GLY A 384 -8.49 22.20 -18.34
CA GLY A 384 -9.71 22.59 -19.03
C GLY A 384 -9.92 24.05 -19.37
N LYS A 385 -8.88 24.88 -19.52
CA LYS A 385 -9.01 26.14 -20.28
C LYS A 385 -7.96 26.16 -21.38
N GLU A 386 -8.36 25.70 -22.55
CA GLU A 386 -7.72 26.09 -23.81
C GLU A 386 -7.98 27.60 -24.00
N GLU A 387 -6.93 28.39 -23.99
CA GLU A 387 -7.01 29.73 -24.46
C GLU A 387 -7.22 29.69 -25.98
N PRO A 388 -8.15 30.50 -26.55
CA PRO A 388 -8.28 30.60 -27.99
C PRO A 388 -7.01 31.21 -28.56
N GLU A 389 -6.46 30.58 -29.61
CA GLU A 389 -5.35 31.11 -30.37
C GLU A 389 -5.76 32.49 -30.95
N PRO A 390 -4.90 33.53 -30.86
CA PRO A 390 -5.17 34.78 -31.53
C PRO A 390 -5.02 34.62 -33.05
N GLU A 391 -6.05 35.09 -33.80
CA GLU A 391 -6.03 35.21 -35.25
C GLU A 391 -4.93 36.15 -35.78
#